data_eeaf0beb2914f6e19efd5bb8cb3142f0
#
_entry.id   eeaf0beb2914f6e19efd5bb8cb3142f0
#
_cell.length_a   1.000
_cell.length_b   1.000
_cell.length_c   1.000
_cell.angle_alpha   90.00
_cell.angle_beta   90.00
_cell.angle_gamma   90.00
#
_symmetry.space_group_name_H-M   'P 1'
#
loop_
_entity.id
_entity.type
_entity.pdbx_description
1 polymer ?
#
loop_
_entity_poly.entity_id
_entity_poly.type
_entity_poly.pdbx_seq_one_letter_code
_entity_poly.pdbx_strand_id
1 'polypeptide(L)' 'MPDISISGEFLGSDGPERAKKCRQLAAEAEALATSANNPSMRESYLDLAQQWTKLADEIEHAID' A
#
# COMPACT_ATOMS: atom_id res chain seq x y z
N MET A 1 -15.44 19.41 -18.19
CA MET A 1 -14.60 19.54 -17.02
C MET A 1 -14.45 18.26 -16.23
N PRO A 2 -14.25 17.19 -16.91
CA PRO A 2 -14.08 15.92 -16.23
C PRO A 2 -12.87 15.89 -15.30
N ASP A 3 -11.87 16.68 -15.64
CA ASP A 3 -10.67 16.69 -14.83
C ASP A 3 -10.94 17.11 -13.39
N ILE A 4 -11.84 18.04 -13.25
CA ILE A 4 -12.16 18.55 -11.92
C ILE A 4 -12.85 17.47 -11.10
N SER A 5 -13.75 16.74 -11.74
CA SER A 5 -14.43 15.64 -11.05
C SER A 5 -13.44 14.58 -10.59
N ILE A 6 -12.52 14.23 -11.47
CA ILE A 6 -11.55 13.21 -11.13
C ILE A 6 -10.69 13.66 -9.97
N SER A 7 -10.28 14.92 -10.00
CA SER A 7 -9.48 15.44 -8.89
C SER A 7 -10.25 15.42 -7.60
N GLY A 8 -11.53 15.77 -7.66
CA GLY A 8 -12.36 15.74 -6.47
C GLY A 8 -12.49 14.36 -5.90
N GLU A 9 -12.71 13.39 -6.76
CA GLU A 9 -12.82 12.01 -6.30
C GLU A 9 -11.54 11.55 -5.66
N PHE A 10 -10.44 11.87 -6.29
CA PHE A 10 -9.16 11.47 -5.78
C PHE A 10 -8.92 12.01 -4.37
N LEU A 11 -9.23 13.27 -4.17
CA LEU A 11 -9.04 13.89 -2.88
C LEU A 11 -10.04 13.36 -1.85
N GLY A 12 -11.27 13.14 -2.28
CA GLY A 12 -12.32 12.75 -1.36
C GLY A 12 -12.19 11.35 -0.82
N SER A 13 -11.75 10.42 -1.67
CA SER A 13 -11.66 9.02 -1.26
C SER A 13 -10.24 8.61 -0.96
N ASP A 14 -9.34 9.56 -0.90
CA ASP A 14 -7.93 9.27 -0.88
C ASP A 14 -7.49 8.46 0.33
N GLY A 15 -7.93 8.84 1.52
CA GLY A 15 -7.46 8.20 2.73
C GLY A 15 -7.72 6.70 2.77
N PRO A 16 -9.00 6.29 2.84
CA PRO A 16 -9.31 4.86 2.93
C PRO A 16 -8.85 4.09 1.70
N GLU A 17 -8.96 4.69 0.53
CA GLU A 17 -8.53 3.99 -0.69
C GLU A 17 -7.04 3.78 -0.71
N ARG A 18 -6.29 4.76 -0.27
CA ARG A 18 -4.83 4.64 -0.25
C ARG A 18 -4.39 3.60 0.77
N ALA A 19 -5.01 3.59 1.94
CA ALA A 19 -4.66 2.58 2.94
C ALA A 19 -4.95 1.19 2.40
N LYS A 20 -6.09 1.02 1.74
CA LYS A 20 -6.45 -0.26 1.15
C LYS A 20 -5.43 -0.67 0.10
N LYS A 21 -5.04 0.27 -0.75
CA LYS A 21 -4.04 -0.01 -1.78
C LYS A 21 -2.72 -0.42 -1.15
N CYS A 22 -2.30 0.27 -0.10
CA CYS A 22 -1.06 -0.07 0.58
C CYS A 22 -1.12 -1.48 1.16
N ARG A 23 -2.26 -1.87 1.72
CA ARG A 23 -2.40 -3.22 2.26
C ARG A 23 -2.35 -4.26 1.15
N GLN A 24 -2.92 -3.96 -0.01
CA GLN A 24 -2.84 -4.86 -1.15
C GLN A 24 -1.40 -5.02 -1.61
N LEU A 25 -0.66 -3.91 -1.66
CA LEU A 25 0.74 -3.98 -2.08
C LEU A 25 1.56 -4.75 -1.05
N ALA A 26 1.24 -4.60 0.22
CA ALA A 26 1.92 -5.38 1.25
C ALA A 26 1.67 -6.87 1.06
N ALA A 27 0.43 -7.25 0.78
CA ALA A 27 0.10 -8.65 0.55
C ALA A 27 0.83 -9.19 -0.67
N GLU A 28 0.92 -8.40 -1.73
CA GLU A 28 1.64 -8.81 -2.92
C GLU A 28 3.12 -9.00 -2.64
N ALA A 29 3.69 -8.10 -1.85
CA ALA A 29 5.10 -8.23 -1.50
C ALA A 29 5.33 -9.48 -0.67
N GLU A 30 4.42 -9.80 0.25
CA GLU A 30 4.53 -11.02 1.04
C GLU A 30 4.45 -12.26 0.16
N ALA A 31 3.57 -12.24 -0.82
CA ALA A 31 3.46 -13.36 -1.74
C ALA A 31 4.74 -13.53 -2.54
N LEU A 32 5.34 -12.43 -2.97
CA LEU A 32 6.60 -12.50 -3.68
C LEU A 32 7.71 -13.02 -2.78
N ALA A 33 7.71 -12.63 -1.51
CA ALA A 33 8.69 -13.15 -0.57
C ALA A 33 8.57 -14.65 -0.42
N THR A 34 7.34 -15.15 -0.35
CA THR A 34 7.10 -16.57 -0.23
C THR A 34 7.63 -17.32 -1.45
N SER A 35 7.50 -16.73 -2.62
CA SER A 35 7.97 -17.35 -3.87
C SER A 35 9.44 -17.17 -4.11
N ALA A 36 10.11 -16.32 -3.37
CA ALA A 36 11.52 -16.03 -3.62
C ALA A 36 12.38 -17.24 -3.28
N ASN A 37 13.31 -17.55 -4.18
CA ASN A 37 14.22 -18.66 -3.98
C ASN A 37 15.46 -18.25 -3.22
N ASN A 38 15.66 -16.98 -3.05
CA ASN A 38 16.89 -16.42 -2.53
C ASN A 38 16.59 -15.69 -1.22
N PRO A 39 17.33 -16.00 -0.14
CA PRO A 39 17.04 -15.35 1.15
C PRO A 39 17.14 -13.83 1.12
N SER A 40 18.10 -13.30 0.35
CA SER A 40 18.21 -11.85 0.21
C SER A 40 16.97 -11.24 -0.41
N MET A 41 16.48 -11.87 -1.47
CA MET A 41 15.27 -11.38 -2.13
C MET A 41 14.08 -11.48 -1.21
N ARG A 42 13.99 -12.57 -0.47
CA ARG A 42 12.89 -12.75 0.47
C ARG A 42 12.89 -11.62 1.50
N GLU A 43 14.05 -11.32 2.06
CA GLU A 43 14.17 -10.25 3.02
C GLU A 43 13.76 -8.91 2.43
N SER A 44 14.17 -8.66 1.21
CA SER A 44 13.82 -7.41 0.54
C SER A 44 12.31 -7.27 0.38
N TYR A 45 11.65 -8.35 -0.03
CA TYR A 45 10.21 -8.29 -0.20
C TYR A 45 9.49 -8.16 1.13
N LEU A 46 9.98 -8.85 2.16
CA LEU A 46 9.36 -8.72 3.48
C LEU A 46 9.52 -7.31 4.03
N ASP A 47 10.68 -6.72 3.82
CA ASP A 47 10.92 -5.36 4.23
C ASP A 47 9.96 -4.40 3.51
N LEU A 48 9.80 -4.60 2.22
CA LEU A 48 8.87 -3.79 1.44
C LEU A 48 7.45 -3.95 1.94
N ALA A 49 7.05 -5.18 2.26
CA ALA A 49 5.72 -5.44 2.79
C ALA A 49 5.50 -4.69 4.10
N GLN A 50 6.52 -4.68 4.96
CA GLN A 50 6.41 -3.95 6.22
C GLN A 50 6.25 -2.46 6.00
N GLN A 51 6.98 -1.93 5.03
CA GLN A 51 6.88 -0.50 4.72
C GLN A 51 5.48 -0.15 4.24
N TRP A 52 4.91 -0.99 3.38
CA TRP A 52 3.55 -0.75 2.91
C TRP A 52 2.54 -0.83 4.04
N THR A 53 2.71 -1.81 4.92
CA THR A 53 1.81 -1.96 6.07
C THR A 53 1.90 -0.76 7.00
N LYS A 54 3.12 -0.30 7.25
CA LYS A 54 3.31 0.85 8.11
C LYS A 54 2.67 2.09 7.51
N LEU A 55 2.82 2.26 6.20
CA LEU A 55 2.21 3.40 5.54
C LEU A 55 0.69 3.34 5.62
N ALA A 56 0.13 2.16 5.45
CA ALA A 56 -1.31 2.00 5.58
C ALA A 56 -1.77 2.38 6.98
N ASP A 57 -1.04 1.96 7.99
CA ASP A 57 -1.34 2.31 9.37
C ASP A 57 -1.34 3.82 9.57
N GLU A 58 -0.31 4.47 9.04
CA GLU A 58 -0.21 5.91 9.19
C GLU A 58 -1.35 6.63 8.51
N ILE A 59 -1.73 6.16 7.33
CA ILE A 59 -2.84 6.76 6.63
C ILE A 59 -4.13 6.59 7.42
N GLU A 60 -4.35 5.42 7.96
CA GLU A 60 -5.56 5.16 8.73
C GLU A 60 -5.61 5.98 10.00
N HIS A 61 -4.49 6.17 10.64
CA HIS A 61 -4.44 7.02 11.83
C HIS A 61 -4.69 8.47 11.49
N ALA A 62 -4.21 8.90 10.35
CA ALA A 62 -4.41 10.29 9.93
C ALA A 62 -5.87 10.58 9.62
N ILE A 63 -6.60 9.57 9.18
CA ILE A 63 -8.01 9.73 8.87
C ILE A 63 -8.84 9.95 10.14
N ASP A 64 -8.46 9.28 11.19
CA ASP A 64 -9.15 9.42 12.46
C ASP A 64 -8.98 10.82 13.02
#